data_f19c4d6228feee19e09fce2adcdd861f
#
_entry.id   f19c4d6228feee19e09fce2adcdd861f
#
_cell.length_a   1.000
_cell.length_b   1.000
_cell.length_c   1.000
_cell.angle_alpha   90.00
_cell.angle_beta   90.00
_cell.angle_gamma   90.00
#
_symmetry.space_group_name_H-M   'P 1'
#
loop_
_entity.id
_entity.type
_entity.pdbx_description
1 polymer ?
#
loop_
_entity_poly.entity_id
_entity_poly.type
_entity_poly.pdbx_seq_one_letter_code
_entity_poly.pdbx_strand_id
1 'polypeptide(L)'
;MIGGRNFDSEFNVFLKELKERSDIVEVIRSYVAVNRKGGNYWGCCPFHHEKTPSFAVNEAEQFYHCFGCGESGDVIKFVQKMDG
;
A
#
# COMPACT_ATOMS: atom_id res chain seq x y z
N MET A 1 -26.41 -18.89 -12.18
CA MET A 1 -26.09 -18.51 -12.01
C MET A 1 -25.37 -18.13 -11.76
N ILE A 2 -24.86 -18.28 -11.86
CA ILE A 2 -24.36 -17.83 -11.49
C ILE A 2 -24.33 -16.91 -11.34
N GLY A 3 -24.83 -17.10 -11.61
CA GLY A 3 -25.09 -15.97 -11.66
C GLY A 3 -24.89 -14.98 -10.64
N GLY A 4 -25.24 -14.88 -9.69
CA GLY A 4 -25.07 -13.85 -8.72
C GLY A 4 -23.65 -13.38 -8.52
N ARG A 5 -22.70 -14.12 -9.03
CA ARG A 5 -21.33 -13.73 -8.88
C ARG A 5 -20.99 -12.60 -9.83
N ASN A 6 -20.38 -11.56 -9.34
CA ASN A 6 -19.99 -10.45 -10.18
C ASN A 6 -18.53 -10.09 -9.94
N PHE A 7 -18.00 -9.26 -10.82
CA PHE A 7 -16.62 -8.87 -10.77
C PHE A 7 -16.26 -8.15 -9.46
N ASP A 8 -17.12 -7.26 -9.02
CA ASP A 8 -16.87 -6.48 -7.82
C ASP A 8 -16.75 -7.37 -6.59
N SER A 9 -17.58 -8.40 -6.52
CA SER A 9 -17.56 -9.31 -5.39
C SER A 9 -16.25 -10.09 -5.36
N GLU A 10 -15.80 -10.56 -6.51
CA GLU A 10 -14.54 -11.30 -6.60
C GLU A 10 -13.36 -10.40 -6.29
N PHE A 11 -13.39 -9.16 -6.74
CA PHE A 11 -12.33 -8.22 -6.51
C PHE A 11 -12.22 -7.89 -5.03
N ASN A 12 -13.35 -7.75 -4.35
CA ASN A 12 -13.35 -7.48 -2.91
C ASN A 12 -12.76 -8.64 -2.12
N VAL A 13 -13.04 -9.87 -2.53
CA VAL A 13 -12.44 -11.04 -1.88
C VAL A 13 -10.93 -11.05 -2.09
N PHE A 14 -10.49 -10.72 -3.30
CA PHE A 14 -9.07 -10.64 -3.61
C PHE A 14 -8.38 -9.61 -2.73
N LEU A 15 -8.97 -8.43 -2.60
CA LEU A 15 -8.38 -7.37 -1.78
C LEU A 15 -8.31 -7.76 -0.31
N LYS A 16 -9.34 -8.45 0.17
CA LYS A 16 -9.33 -8.89 1.56
C LYS A 16 -8.23 -9.90 1.81
N GLU A 17 -8.04 -10.84 0.88
CA GLU A 17 -6.97 -11.81 1.00
C GLU A 17 -5.61 -11.16 0.92
N LEU A 18 -5.46 -10.17 0.06
CA LEU A 18 -4.22 -9.42 -0.06
C LEU A 18 -3.86 -8.78 1.28
N LYS A 19 -4.84 -8.16 1.91
CA LYS A 19 -4.62 -7.49 3.18
C LYS A 19 -4.25 -8.47 4.29
N GLU A 20 -4.87 -9.64 4.29
CA GLU A 20 -4.66 -10.63 5.35
C GLU A 20 -3.36 -11.40 5.18
N ARG A 21 -2.92 -11.60 3.94
CA ARG A 21 -1.75 -12.44 3.66
C ARG A 21 -0.51 -11.66 3.33
N SER A 22 -0.66 -10.43 2.87
CA SER A 22 0.47 -9.64 2.40
C SER A 22 0.91 -8.62 3.42
N ASP A 23 2.20 -8.59 3.65
CA ASP A 23 2.82 -7.56 4.44
C ASP A 23 2.90 -6.30 3.59
N ILE A 24 2.45 -5.18 4.12
CA ILE A 24 2.46 -3.92 3.38
C ILE A 24 3.88 -3.54 2.92
N VAL A 25 4.88 -3.86 3.72
CA VAL A 25 6.27 -3.56 3.37
C VAL A 25 6.68 -4.33 2.12
N GLU A 26 6.33 -5.63 2.07
CA GLU A 26 6.64 -6.46 0.91
C GLU A 26 5.97 -5.93 -0.36
N VAL A 27 4.70 -5.57 -0.24
CA VAL A 27 3.95 -5.06 -1.38
C VAL A 27 4.55 -3.74 -1.87
N ILE A 28 4.80 -2.82 -0.94
CA ILE A 28 5.33 -1.51 -1.31
C ILE A 28 6.73 -1.63 -1.91
N ARG A 29 7.53 -2.55 -1.41
CA ARG A 29 8.89 -2.76 -1.94
C ARG A 29 8.90 -3.16 -3.40
N SER A 30 7.84 -3.78 -3.86
CA SER A 30 7.75 -4.16 -5.28
C SER A 30 7.50 -2.96 -6.18
N TYR A 31 7.15 -1.80 -5.61
CA TYR A 31 6.90 -0.58 -6.37
C TYR A 31 7.91 0.51 -6.06
N VAL A 32 8.37 0.60 -4.82
CA VAL A 32 9.16 1.72 -4.33
C VAL A 32 10.28 1.19 -3.45
N ALA A 33 11.47 1.74 -3.62
CA ALA A 33 12.58 1.38 -2.75
C ALA A 33 12.37 2.05 -1.39
N VAL A 34 12.34 1.25 -0.34
CA VAL A 34 12.22 1.76 1.03
C VAL A 34 13.28 1.10 1.91
N ASN A 35 13.78 1.83 2.88
CA ASN A 35 14.82 1.38 3.79
C ASN A 35 14.36 1.54 5.22
N ARG A 36 14.68 0.55 6.04
CA ARG A 36 14.29 0.58 7.44
C ARG A 36 15.09 1.60 8.21
N LYS A 37 14.38 2.40 9.01
CA LYS A 37 15.01 3.37 9.89
C LYS A 37 14.10 3.58 11.07
N GLY A 38 14.58 3.20 12.25
CA GLY A 38 13.74 3.23 13.44
C GLY A 38 12.63 2.20 13.31
N GLY A 39 11.41 2.57 13.63
CA GLY A 39 10.27 1.68 13.56
C GLY A 39 9.58 1.63 12.21
N ASN A 40 10.06 2.40 11.25
CA ASN A 40 9.39 2.52 9.95
C ASN A 40 10.35 2.22 8.81
N TYR A 41 9.77 2.04 7.62
CA TYR A 41 10.52 2.00 6.38
C TYR A 41 10.27 3.33 5.66
N TRP A 42 11.32 3.91 5.09
CA TRP A 42 11.25 5.24 4.49
C TRP A 42 11.71 5.22 3.04
N GLY A 43 11.04 6.01 2.21
CA GLY A 43 11.39 6.15 0.82
C GLY A 43 10.75 7.38 0.22
N CYS A 44 10.92 7.54 -1.09
CA CYS A 44 10.30 8.66 -1.80
C CYS A 44 8.88 8.27 -2.19
N CYS A 45 7.94 9.17 -1.98
CA CYS A 45 6.52 8.90 -2.23
C CYS A 45 6.27 8.64 -3.71
N PRO A 46 5.58 7.54 -4.05
CA PRO A 46 5.29 7.24 -5.46
C PRO A 46 4.10 8.02 -6.00
N PHE A 47 3.39 8.75 -5.16
CA PHE A 47 2.17 9.46 -5.57
C PHE A 47 2.43 10.91 -5.94
N HIS A 48 3.65 11.40 -5.74
CA HIS A 48 4.05 12.72 -6.18
C HIS A 48 5.55 12.73 -6.35
N HIS A 49 6.06 13.71 -7.09
CA HIS A 49 7.51 13.83 -7.31
C HIS A 49 8.15 14.42 -6.07
N GLU A 50 8.97 13.61 -5.42
CA GLU A 50 9.60 14.00 -4.18
C GLU A 50 10.99 13.36 -4.12
N LYS A 51 12.00 14.15 -3.85
CA LYS A 51 13.36 13.64 -3.73
C LYS A 51 13.71 13.31 -2.28
N THR A 52 12.96 13.87 -1.35
CA THR A 52 13.19 13.63 0.06
C THR A 52 12.44 12.39 0.50
N PRO A 53 13.04 11.50 1.28
CA PRO A 53 12.35 10.28 1.73
C PRO A 53 11.34 10.61 2.82
N SER A 54 10.18 11.09 2.40
CA SER A 54 9.10 11.49 3.29
C SER A 54 7.96 10.48 3.36
N PHE A 55 8.08 9.37 2.64
CA PHE A 55 7.07 8.33 2.60
C PHE A 55 7.41 7.26 3.61
N ALA A 56 6.57 7.10 4.63
CA ALA A 56 6.83 6.20 5.75
C ALA A 56 5.86 5.02 5.71
N VAL A 57 6.39 3.83 5.94
CA VAL A 57 5.58 2.62 6.03
C VAL A 57 5.76 2.04 7.43
N ASN A 58 4.66 1.89 8.15
CA ASN A 58 4.67 1.32 9.49
C ASN A 58 4.29 -0.16 9.39
N GLU A 59 5.26 -1.02 9.59
CA GLU A 59 5.04 -2.46 9.46
C GLU A 59 4.10 -2.99 10.53
N ALA A 60 4.27 -2.54 11.76
CA ALA A 60 3.44 -3.02 12.86
C ALA A 60 1.97 -2.69 12.65
N GLU A 61 1.69 -1.50 12.13
CA GLU A 61 0.33 -1.06 11.89
C GLU A 61 -0.18 -1.42 10.49
N GLN A 62 0.72 -1.87 9.61
CA GLN A 62 0.39 -2.18 8.22
C GLN A 62 -0.24 -0.98 7.54
N PHE A 63 0.45 0.13 7.59
CA PHE A 63 -0.09 1.42 7.19
C PHE A 63 1.03 2.29 6.62
N TYR A 64 0.71 3.13 5.63
CA TYR A 64 1.69 4.07 5.10
C TYR A 64 1.19 5.50 5.28
N HIS A 65 2.13 6.43 5.31
CA HIS A 65 1.83 7.85 5.40
C HIS A 65 2.94 8.64 4.74
N CYS A 66 2.58 9.57 3.86
CA CYS A 66 3.56 10.46 3.26
C CYS A 66 3.49 11.81 3.96
N PHE A 67 4.60 12.18 4.60
CA PHE A 67 4.67 13.45 5.30
C PHE A 67 4.82 14.63 4.34
N GLY A 68 5.06 14.37 3.07
CA GLY A 68 5.17 15.41 2.07
C GLY A 68 3.84 15.84 1.49
N CYS A 69 2.96 14.88 1.17
CA CYS A 69 1.68 15.21 0.55
C CYS A 69 0.47 14.80 1.36
N GLY A 70 0.67 14.10 2.49
CA GLY A 70 -0.44 13.72 3.34
C GLY A 70 -1.19 12.46 2.92
N GLU A 71 -0.77 11.82 1.83
CA GLU A 71 -1.40 10.58 1.39
C GLU A 71 -1.15 9.48 2.42
N SER A 72 -2.17 8.71 2.76
CA SER A 72 -2.03 7.64 3.74
C SER A 72 -3.06 6.54 3.50
N GLY A 73 -2.79 5.35 4.02
CA GLY A 73 -3.72 4.25 3.90
C GLY A 73 -3.08 2.90 4.20
N ASP A 74 -3.84 1.84 3.94
CA ASP A 74 -3.37 0.47 4.13
C ASP A 74 -2.92 -0.11 2.79
N VAL A 75 -2.60 -1.42 2.79
CA VAL A 75 -2.09 -2.07 1.60
C VAL A 75 -3.12 -2.06 0.45
N ILE A 76 -4.39 -2.15 0.78
CA ILE A 76 -5.44 -2.14 -0.24
C ILE A 76 -5.46 -0.79 -0.95
N LYS A 77 -5.45 0.28 -0.18
CA LYS A 77 -5.46 1.62 -0.76
C LYS A 77 -4.21 1.87 -1.59
N PHE A 78 -3.07 1.38 -1.12
CA PHE A 78 -1.81 1.55 -1.85
C PHE A 78 -1.90 0.89 -3.23
N VAL A 79 -2.34 -0.36 -3.27
CA VAL A 79 -2.44 -1.09 -4.54
C VAL A 79 -3.44 -0.43 -5.47
N GLN A 80 -4.58 0.00 -4.94
CA GLN A 80 -5.60 0.68 -5.74
C GLN A 80 -5.04 1.96 -6.37
N LYS A 81 -4.27 2.72 -5.63
CA LYS A 81 -3.70 3.95 -6.16
C LYS A 81 -2.59 3.69 -7.17
N MET A 82 -1.81 2.65 -6.96
CA MET A 82 -0.73 2.33 -7.90
C MET A 82 -1.24 1.75 -9.20
N ASP A 83 -2.29 0.95 -9.15
CA ASP A 83 -2.85 0.30 -10.34
C ASP A 83 -3.93 1.12 -11.01
N GLY A 84 -4.54 1.95 -10.28
CA GLY A 84 -5.67 2.69 -10.77
C GLY A 84 -5.43 4.09 -11.11
#